data_4aeb82a2374e241c3cc0754e77f408ff
#
_entry.id   4aeb82a2374e241c3cc0754e77f408ff
#
_cell.length_a   1.000
_cell.length_b   1.000
_cell.length_c   1.000
_cell.angle_alpha   90.00
_cell.angle_beta   90.00
_cell.angle_gamma   90.00
#
_symmetry.space_group_name_H-M   'P 1'
#
loop_
_entity.id
_entity.type
_entity.pdbx_description
1 polymer ?
#
loop_
_entity_poly.entity_id
_entity_poly.type
_entity_poly.pdbx_seq_one_letter_code
_entity_poly.pdbx_strand_id
1 'polypeptide(L)'
;MSTTIAVLTGAGISTSAGIPDFRGPDGVWTKHPDQMNVYDLDLFMNDKKQREYSWRWQKESPVWKAQPGVAHKALARLEQAGMLNLLATQNFDALHEKAGNSEDVIVNLHGTIGSSHCMKCGQAYRTADIMAKLDQEPDPHCHKPMPYQGNMPCNGIIKTDVVYFGQALPEGAMEKSMRLASQADQFWVIGSTLEVYPAASLVPVAAQAGVPITIMNMGSTQYDSLATRLIHEPIEEALPKLVDKTIAGQK
;
A
#
# COMPACT_ATOMS: atom_id res chain seq x y z
N MET A 1 17.79 -10.35 -23.35
CA MET A 1 17.08 -9.28 -22.63
C MET A 1 16.86 -9.78 -21.21
N SER A 2 17.02 -8.92 -20.21
CA SER A 2 16.74 -9.29 -18.80
C SER A 2 15.24 -9.53 -18.63
N THR A 3 14.85 -10.59 -17.90
CA THR A 3 13.45 -10.86 -17.56
C THR A 3 12.89 -9.71 -16.72
N THR A 4 11.74 -9.17 -17.09
CA THR A 4 11.06 -8.11 -16.38
C THR A 4 9.92 -8.68 -15.51
N ILE A 5 9.85 -8.25 -14.25
CA ILE A 5 8.86 -8.74 -13.29
C ILE A 5 8.07 -7.56 -12.75
N ALA A 6 6.75 -7.66 -12.85
CA ALA A 6 5.82 -6.79 -12.18
C ALA A 6 5.31 -7.48 -10.91
N VAL A 7 5.17 -6.73 -9.83
CA VAL A 7 4.74 -7.25 -8.51
C VAL A 7 3.56 -6.44 -7.98
N LEU A 8 2.55 -7.14 -7.44
CA LEU A 8 1.49 -6.56 -6.60
C LEU A 8 1.66 -7.09 -5.19
N THR A 9 1.79 -6.19 -4.20
CA THR A 9 1.84 -6.59 -2.79
C THR A 9 0.60 -6.16 -2.02
N GLY A 10 0.22 -6.96 -1.02
CA GLY A 10 -0.81 -6.64 -0.03
C GLY A 10 -0.26 -6.79 1.39
N ALA A 11 -1.13 -6.61 2.40
CA ALA A 11 -0.74 -6.54 3.81
C ALA A 11 -0.02 -7.80 4.33
N GLY A 12 -0.24 -8.96 3.70
CA GLY A 12 0.41 -10.21 4.08
C GLY A 12 1.95 -10.19 4.02
N ILE A 13 2.56 -9.32 3.18
CA ILE A 13 4.03 -9.18 3.14
C ILE A 13 4.59 -8.49 4.39
N SER A 14 3.76 -7.72 5.10
CA SER A 14 4.16 -6.91 6.26
C SER A 14 3.84 -7.58 7.62
N THR A 15 3.17 -8.74 7.62
CA THR A 15 2.79 -9.42 8.88
C THR A 15 3.99 -9.85 9.71
N SER A 16 5.04 -10.36 9.08
CA SER A 16 6.31 -10.71 9.75
C SER A 16 7.09 -9.48 10.26
N ALA A 17 6.77 -8.28 9.77
CA ALA A 17 7.31 -7.01 10.27
C ALA A 17 6.52 -6.44 11.47
N GLY A 18 5.51 -7.17 11.96
CA GLY A 18 4.68 -6.78 13.10
C GLY A 18 3.48 -5.89 12.74
N ILE A 19 3.16 -5.75 11.46
CA ILE A 19 1.95 -5.04 11.00
C ILE A 19 0.88 -6.10 10.71
N PRO A 20 -0.25 -6.14 11.47
CA PRO A 20 -1.31 -7.10 11.18
C PRO A 20 -1.93 -6.82 9.81
N ASP A 21 -2.30 -7.87 9.10
CA ASP A 21 -3.13 -7.73 7.91
C ASP A 21 -4.57 -7.31 8.26
N PHE A 22 -5.39 -7.07 7.23
CA PHE A 22 -6.76 -6.61 7.44
C PHE A 22 -7.79 -7.74 7.44
N ARG A 23 -7.61 -8.77 6.60
CA ARG A 23 -8.63 -9.78 6.27
C ARG A 23 -8.23 -11.22 6.53
N GLY A 24 -6.98 -11.48 6.90
CA GLY A 24 -6.54 -12.80 7.29
C GLY A 24 -7.26 -13.31 8.54
N PRO A 25 -7.05 -14.57 8.95
CA PRO A 25 -7.71 -15.13 10.14
C PRO A 25 -7.48 -14.29 11.42
N ASP A 26 -6.31 -13.64 11.51
CA ASP A 26 -5.94 -12.74 12.60
C ASP A 26 -6.02 -11.25 12.23
N GLY A 27 -6.59 -10.94 11.08
CA GLY A 27 -6.66 -9.60 10.51
C GLY A 27 -7.48 -8.62 11.34
N VAL A 28 -7.14 -7.34 11.24
CA VAL A 28 -7.75 -6.25 12.01
C VAL A 28 -9.27 -6.22 11.81
N TRP A 29 -9.75 -6.29 10.57
CA TRP A 29 -11.19 -6.23 10.27
C TRP A 29 -11.92 -7.55 10.51
N THR A 30 -11.19 -8.67 10.51
CA THR A 30 -11.76 -9.96 10.91
C THR A 30 -12.08 -9.99 12.39
N LYS A 31 -11.19 -9.44 13.23
CA LYS A 31 -11.38 -9.36 14.69
C LYS A 31 -12.23 -8.16 15.13
N HIS A 32 -12.14 -7.04 14.40
CA HIS A 32 -12.77 -5.77 14.73
C HIS A 32 -13.40 -5.13 13.48
N PRO A 33 -14.56 -5.62 13.00
CA PRO A 33 -15.20 -5.13 11.78
C PRO A 33 -15.55 -3.64 11.81
N ASP A 34 -15.83 -3.08 13.00
CA ASP A 34 -16.10 -1.67 13.24
C ASP A 34 -14.91 -0.76 12.90
N GLN A 35 -13.70 -1.29 12.96
CA GLN A 35 -12.48 -0.53 12.60
C GLN A 35 -12.32 -0.24 11.11
N MET A 36 -13.13 -0.84 10.24
CA MET A 36 -13.20 -0.43 8.83
C MET A 36 -13.56 1.04 8.66
N ASN A 37 -14.39 1.58 9.57
CA ASN A 37 -14.82 2.97 9.55
C ASN A 37 -13.68 3.98 9.74
N VAL A 38 -12.52 3.55 10.25
CA VAL A 38 -11.30 4.38 10.35
C VAL A 38 -10.88 4.93 8.99
N TYR A 39 -11.12 4.16 7.94
CA TYR A 39 -10.75 4.48 6.57
C TYR A 39 -11.98 4.74 5.67
N ASP A 40 -13.08 5.24 6.22
CA ASP A 40 -14.24 5.72 5.46
C ASP A 40 -14.15 7.23 5.24
N LEU A 41 -14.15 7.65 3.95
CA LEU A 41 -13.97 9.07 3.60
C LEU A 41 -15.15 9.93 4.06
N ASP A 42 -16.38 9.46 3.84
CA ASP A 42 -17.57 10.23 4.19
C ASP A 42 -17.68 10.45 5.69
N LEU A 43 -17.44 9.40 6.48
CA LEU A 43 -17.41 9.50 7.93
C LEU A 43 -16.29 10.44 8.40
N PHE A 44 -15.09 10.31 7.83
CA PHE A 44 -13.95 11.17 8.16
C PHE A 44 -14.23 12.64 7.85
N MET A 45 -14.83 12.95 6.70
CA MET A 45 -15.09 14.34 6.29
C MET A 45 -16.22 14.98 7.09
N ASN A 46 -17.23 14.23 7.51
CA ASN A 46 -18.47 14.76 8.07
C ASN A 46 -18.60 14.62 9.59
N ASP A 47 -17.82 13.73 10.22
CA ASP A 47 -17.89 13.51 11.68
C ASP A 47 -16.55 13.82 12.37
N LYS A 48 -16.54 14.87 13.20
CA LYS A 48 -15.39 15.27 14.00
C LYS A 48 -14.91 14.15 14.93
N LYS A 49 -15.81 13.42 15.59
CA LYS A 49 -15.44 12.34 16.51
C LYS A 49 -14.76 11.19 15.76
N GLN A 50 -15.24 10.90 14.55
CA GLN A 50 -14.62 9.92 13.68
C GLN A 50 -13.22 10.35 13.24
N ARG A 51 -13.00 11.64 12.90
CA ARG A 51 -11.64 12.16 12.60
C ARG A 51 -10.69 12.01 13.79
N GLU A 52 -11.12 12.44 14.98
CA GLU A 52 -10.33 12.30 16.20
C GLU A 52 -9.97 10.84 16.49
N TYR A 53 -10.93 9.92 16.30
CA TYR A 53 -10.72 8.49 16.46
C TYR A 53 -9.71 7.96 15.41
N SER A 54 -9.90 8.30 14.12
CA SER A 54 -9.04 7.87 13.03
C SER A 54 -7.59 8.36 13.22
N TRP A 55 -7.39 9.61 13.64
CA TRP A 55 -6.07 10.16 13.91
C TRP A 55 -5.39 9.46 15.11
N ARG A 56 -6.12 9.19 16.18
CA ARG A 56 -5.59 8.46 17.35
C ARG A 56 -5.20 7.04 16.96
N TRP A 57 -6.07 6.34 16.24
CA TRP A 57 -5.82 4.98 15.77
C TRP A 57 -4.56 4.91 14.90
N GLN A 58 -4.41 5.84 13.98
CA GLN A 58 -3.22 5.93 13.13
C GLN A 58 -1.95 6.27 13.94
N LYS A 59 -2.04 7.15 14.94
CA LYS A 59 -0.92 7.49 15.85
C LYS A 59 -0.41 6.25 16.61
N GLU A 60 -1.33 5.37 17.02
CA GLU A 60 -1.03 4.15 17.78
C GLU A 60 -0.60 2.98 16.88
N SER A 61 -0.67 3.12 15.58
CA SER A 61 -0.36 2.07 14.62
C SER A 61 1.07 1.54 14.75
N PRO A 62 1.28 0.21 14.71
CA PRO A 62 2.60 -0.41 14.70
C PRO A 62 3.46 -0.01 13.49
N VAL A 63 2.86 0.50 12.43
CA VAL A 63 3.53 0.96 11.19
C VAL A 63 4.69 1.91 11.47
N TRP A 64 4.57 2.78 12.49
CA TRP A 64 5.60 3.78 12.81
C TRP A 64 6.92 3.17 13.31
N LYS A 65 6.85 2.01 13.94
CA LYS A 65 8.01 1.30 14.51
C LYS A 65 8.50 0.15 13.63
N ALA A 66 7.68 -0.26 12.65
CA ALA A 66 7.97 -1.40 11.81
C ALA A 66 9.23 -1.19 10.95
N GLN A 67 9.98 -2.26 10.79
CA GLN A 67 11.15 -2.34 9.92
C GLN A 67 10.91 -3.34 8.81
N PRO A 68 11.46 -3.12 7.60
CA PRO A 68 11.27 -4.04 6.49
C PRO A 68 11.80 -5.43 6.80
N GLY A 69 10.93 -6.43 6.64
CA GLY A 69 11.28 -7.85 6.77
C GLY A 69 12.11 -8.36 5.60
N VAL A 70 12.48 -9.65 5.67
CA VAL A 70 13.31 -10.31 4.64
C VAL A 70 12.60 -10.34 3.27
N ALA A 71 11.27 -10.41 3.26
CA ALA A 71 10.46 -10.38 2.06
C ALA A 71 10.58 -9.03 1.32
N HIS A 72 10.49 -7.90 2.03
CA HIS A 72 10.68 -6.57 1.45
C HIS A 72 12.10 -6.42 0.88
N LYS A 73 13.12 -6.85 1.65
CA LYS A 73 14.53 -6.83 1.21
C LYS A 73 14.78 -7.72 0.00
N ALA A 74 14.01 -8.81 -0.16
CA ALA A 74 14.11 -9.66 -1.34
C ALA A 74 13.64 -8.91 -2.60
N LEU A 75 12.55 -8.13 -2.54
CA LEU A 75 12.11 -7.30 -3.67
C LEU A 75 13.10 -6.18 -3.99
N ALA A 76 13.76 -5.60 -2.98
CA ALA A 76 14.83 -4.63 -3.22
C ALA A 76 16.03 -5.27 -3.96
N ARG A 77 16.40 -6.52 -3.62
CA ARG A 77 17.42 -7.27 -4.38
C ARG A 77 16.98 -7.57 -5.81
N LEU A 78 15.70 -7.87 -6.04
CA LEU A 78 15.15 -8.10 -7.37
C LEU A 78 15.26 -6.84 -8.24
N GLU A 79 15.01 -5.67 -7.68
CA GLU A 79 15.22 -4.38 -8.34
C GLU A 79 16.71 -4.13 -8.64
N GLN A 80 17.59 -4.34 -7.66
CA GLN A 80 19.04 -4.19 -7.81
C GLN A 80 19.62 -5.11 -8.91
N ALA A 81 18.98 -6.26 -9.14
CA ALA A 81 19.31 -7.14 -10.25
C ALA A 81 18.76 -6.65 -11.62
N GLY A 82 18.08 -5.52 -11.67
CA GLY A 82 17.48 -4.94 -12.87
C GLY A 82 16.28 -5.71 -13.42
N MET A 83 15.58 -6.48 -12.57
CA MET A 83 14.48 -7.35 -12.99
C MET A 83 13.10 -6.83 -12.58
N LEU A 84 13.01 -5.94 -11.58
CA LEU A 84 11.75 -5.38 -11.10
C LEU A 84 11.42 -4.11 -11.87
N ASN A 85 10.33 -4.11 -12.65
CA ASN A 85 9.87 -2.95 -13.41
C ASN A 85 8.63 -2.27 -12.82
N LEU A 86 7.93 -2.98 -11.92
CA LEU A 86 6.76 -2.48 -11.19
C LEU A 86 6.68 -3.13 -9.82
N LEU A 87 6.52 -2.31 -8.79
CA LEU A 87 6.13 -2.71 -7.45
C LEU A 87 4.86 -1.95 -7.07
N ALA A 88 3.71 -2.43 -7.55
CA ALA A 88 2.42 -1.91 -7.13
C ALA A 88 2.13 -2.42 -5.71
N THR A 89 1.86 -1.52 -4.78
CA THR A 89 1.53 -1.92 -3.41
C THR A 89 0.19 -1.38 -2.96
N GLN A 90 -0.57 -2.24 -2.31
CA GLN A 90 -1.79 -1.87 -1.59
C GLN A 90 -1.48 -1.35 -0.18
N ASN A 91 -0.23 -1.54 0.28
CA ASN A 91 0.20 -1.12 1.61
C ASN A 91 0.55 0.37 1.62
N PHE A 92 0.28 1.01 2.74
CA PHE A 92 0.62 2.42 2.98
C PHE A 92 1.72 2.57 4.05
N ASP A 93 2.44 1.48 4.39
CA ASP A 93 3.39 1.39 5.49
C ASP A 93 4.80 1.91 5.17
N ALA A 94 5.08 2.20 3.90
CA ALA A 94 6.37 2.66 3.38
C ALA A 94 7.53 1.67 3.64
N LEU A 95 7.24 0.36 3.82
CA LEU A 95 8.30 -0.62 4.08
C LEU A 95 9.09 -1.00 2.83
N HIS A 96 8.54 -0.86 1.64
CA HIS A 96 9.28 -1.06 0.38
C HIS A 96 10.35 0.01 0.19
N GLU A 97 10.01 1.28 0.41
CA GLU A 97 10.94 2.40 0.37
C GLU A 97 12.05 2.22 1.43
N LYS A 98 11.67 1.87 2.66
CA LYS A 98 12.62 1.60 3.74
C LYS A 98 13.52 0.38 3.46
N ALA A 99 13.06 -0.58 2.65
CA ALA A 99 13.84 -1.74 2.23
C ALA A 99 14.87 -1.41 1.15
N GLY A 100 14.74 -0.26 0.48
CA GLY A 100 15.66 0.22 -0.54
C GLY A 100 15.11 0.12 -1.97
N ASN A 101 13.80 -0.15 -2.16
CA ASN A 101 13.18 0.00 -3.47
C ASN A 101 13.06 1.49 -3.81
N SER A 102 13.31 1.85 -5.08
CA SER A 102 13.23 3.22 -5.58
C SER A 102 11.80 3.65 -5.86
N GLU A 103 11.57 4.97 -5.84
CA GLU A 103 10.29 5.57 -6.23
C GLU A 103 9.93 5.32 -7.70
N ASP A 104 10.92 5.02 -8.54
CA ASP A 104 10.73 4.76 -9.98
C ASP A 104 9.89 3.49 -10.22
N VAL A 105 10.11 2.46 -9.40
CA VAL A 105 9.41 1.17 -9.52
C VAL A 105 8.18 1.07 -8.61
N ILE A 106 8.15 1.81 -7.50
CA ILE A 106 7.03 1.77 -6.55
C ILE A 106 5.82 2.54 -7.11
N VAL A 107 4.64 1.94 -6.96
CA VAL A 107 3.34 2.59 -7.16
C VAL A 107 2.48 2.32 -5.92
N ASN A 108 2.33 3.34 -5.08
CA ASN A 108 1.52 3.29 -3.87
C ASN A 108 0.02 3.42 -4.24
N LEU A 109 -0.65 2.29 -4.55
CA LEU A 109 -2.06 2.28 -4.99
C LEU A 109 -3.01 2.87 -3.95
N HIS A 110 -2.75 2.61 -2.67
CA HIS A 110 -3.56 3.13 -1.57
C HIS A 110 -2.87 4.25 -0.79
N GLY A 111 -1.94 4.95 -1.45
CA GLY A 111 -1.25 6.09 -0.86
C GLY A 111 -0.24 5.73 0.22
N THR A 112 0.02 6.65 1.15
CA THR A 112 1.01 6.48 2.20
C THR A 112 0.57 7.12 3.52
N ILE A 113 0.97 6.53 4.63
CA ILE A 113 0.76 7.11 5.97
C ILE A 113 1.80 8.19 6.31
N GLY A 114 2.90 8.26 5.54
CA GLY A 114 4.02 9.16 5.83
C GLY A 114 3.73 10.64 5.57
N SER A 115 2.81 10.93 4.66
CA SER A 115 2.39 12.30 4.31
C SER A 115 0.90 12.51 4.52
N SER A 116 0.52 13.78 4.63
CA SER A 116 -0.86 14.24 4.82
C SER A 116 -1.07 15.52 4.02
N HIS A 117 -2.29 15.83 3.68
CA HIS A 117 -2.61 17.09 3.02
C HIS A 117 -3.94 17.70 3.51
N CYS A 118 -4.09 18.99 3.29
CA CYS A 118 -5.33 19.69 3.53
C CYS A 118 -6.34 19.37 2.42
N MET A 119 -7.48 18.83 2.78
CA MET A 119 -8.55 18.48 1.84
C MET A 119 -9.18 19.69 1.12
N LYS A 120 -8.93 20.93 1.61
CA LYS A 120 -9.47 22.16 1.02
C LYS A 120 -8.48 22.87 0.09
N CYS A 121 -7.22 23.02 0.49
CA CYS A 121 -6.23 23.82 -0.25
C CYS A 121 -5.03 23.03 -0.77
N GLY A 122 -4.97 21.70 -0.52
CA GLY A 122 -3.88 20.84 -0.98
C GLY A 122 -2.53 21.05 -0.27
N GLN A 123 -2.46 21.88 0.81
CA GLN A 123 -1.22 22.05 1.54
C GLN A 123 -0.72 20.72 2.08
N ALA A 124 0.50 20.32 1.71
CA ALA A 124 1.14 19.11 2.18
C ALA A 124 1.78 19.29 3.56
N TYR A 125 1.77 18.19 4.33
CA TYR A 125 2.36 18.07 5.66
C TYR A 125 3.07 16.73 5.81
N ARG A 126 4.07 16.66 6.68
CA ARG A 126 4.57 15.37 7.17
C ARG A 126 3.60 14.87 8.24
N THR A 127 3.11 13.65 8.11
CA THR A 127 2.14 13.10 9.08
C THR A 127 2.71 13.07 10.51
N ALA A 128 4.02 12.81 10.67
CA ALA A 128 4.68 12.83 11.96
C ALA A 128 4.56 14.18 12.68
N ASP A 129 4.62 15.31 11.94
CA ASP A 129 4.50 16.66 12.51
C ASP A 129 3.07 16.96 12.99
N ILE A 130 2.07 16.41 12.30
CA ILE A 130 0.67 16.46 12.73
C ILE A 130 0.48 15.61 14.00
N MET A 131 0.96 14.37 13.98
CA MET A 131 0.80 13.43 15.09
C MET A 131 1.45 13.92 16.38
N ALA A 132 2.55 14.65 16.31
CA ALA A 132 3.21 15.25 17.47
C ALA A 132 2.32 16.27 18.21
N LYS A 133 1.29 16.82 17.55
CA LYS A 133 0.39 17.84 18.07
C LYS A 133 -1.00 17.33 18.41
N LEU A 134 -1.31 16.06 18.16
CA LEU A 134 -2.67 15.50 18.33
C LEU A 134 -3.20 15.61 19.79
N ASP A 135 -2.33 15.63 20.78
CA ASP A 135 -2.76 15.80 22.18
C ASP A 135 -3.29 17.21 22.46
N GLN A 136 -2.89 18.21 21.64
CA GLN A 136 -3.34 19.60 21.72
C GLN A 136 -4.41 19.92 20.68
N GLU A 137 -4.35 19.29 19.52
CA GLU A 137 -5.26 19.46 18.38
C GLU A 137 -5.70 18.07 17.86
N PRO A 138 -6.67 17.42 18.54
CA PRO A 138 -7.11 16.05 18.19
C PRO A 138 -7.78 15.94 16.81
N ASP A 139 -8.33 17.04 16.29
CA ASP A 139 -8.92 17.19 14.96
C ASP A 139 -8.12 18.22 14.17
N PRO A 140 -7.00 17.83 13.53
CA PRO A 140 -6.07 18.79 12.93
C PRO A 140 -6.68 19.53 11.72
N HIS A 141 -6.51 20.85 11.71
CA HIS A 141 -6.94 21.71 10.62
C HIS A 141 -5.77 22.51 10.02
N CYS A 142 -5.94 22.94 8.80
CA CYS A 142 -4.93 23.67 8.05
C CYS A 142 -4.82 25.13 8.51
N HIS A 143 -3.65 25.53 9.00
CA HIS A 143 -3.39 26.89 9.44
C HIS A 143 -2.73 27.77 8.34
N LYS A 144 -2.64 27.28 7.08
CA LYS A 144 -2.09 28.06 5.97
C LYS A 144 -2.86 29.35 5.76
N PRO A 145 -2.22 30.53 5.78
CA PRO A 145 -2.89 31.79 5.46
C PRO A 145 -3.44 31.79 4.02
N MET A 146 -4.65 32.32 3.86
CA MET A 146 -5.29 32.47 2.56
C MET A 146 -5.29 33.94 2.14
N PRO A 147 -4.36 34.39 1.26
CA PRO A 147 -4.18 35.80 0.90
C PRO A 147 -5.46 36.46 0.40
N TYR A 148 -6.27 35.71 -0.37
CA TYR A 148 -7.52 36.21 -0.92
C TYR A 148 -8.68 36.31 0.10
N GLN A 149 -8.46 35.88 1.34
CA GLN A 149 -9.41 35.92 2.45
C GLN A 149 -8.87 36.72 3.65
N GLY A 150 -8.11 37.79 3.37
CA GLY A 150 -7.56 38.64 4.43
C GLY A 150 -6.53 37.94 5.34
N ASN A 151 -5.77 36.98 4.80
CA ASN A 151 -4.82 36.17 5.55
C ASN A 151 -5.42 35.29 6.67
N MET A 152 -6.73 35.07 6.66
CA MET A 152 -7.34 34.10 7.57
C MET A 152 -6.82 32.69 7.28
N PRO A 153 -6.71 31.81 8.31
CA PRO A 153 -6.29 30.42 8.11
C PRO A 153 -7.27 29.68 7.20
N CYS A 154 -6.76 28.77 6.39
CA CYS A 154 -7.54 27.92 5.48
C CYS A 154 -8.64 27.14 6.21
N ASN A 155 -8.34 26.66 7.43
CA ASN A 155 -9.22 25.86 8.28
C ASN A 155 -9.81 24.61 7.59
N GLY A 156 -9.13 24.09 6.56
CA GLY A 156 -9.52 22.82 5.91
C GLY A 156 -9.07 21.62 6.74
N ILE A 157 -9.83 20.55 6.68
CA ILE A 157 -9.52 19.26 7.34
C ILE A 157 -8.19 18.73 6.80
N ILE A 158 -7.29 18.29 7.68
CA ILE A 158 -6.06 17.58 7.31
C ILE A 158 -6.33 16.07 7.36
N LYS A 159 -5.88 15.35 6.34
CA LYS A 159 -6.04 13.91 6.21
C LYS A 159 -4.71 13.30 5.77
N THR A 160 -4.37 12.09 6.24
CA THR A 160 -3.23 11.32 5.71
C THR A 160 -3.44 10.99 4.24
N ASP A 161 -2.37 10.79 3.49
CA ASP A 161 -2.43 10.42 2.07
C ASP A 161 -2.80 8.95 1.85
N VAL A 162 -3.17 8.23 2.90
CA VAL A 162 -3.82 6.92 2.78
C VAL A 162 -5.14 7.07 2.04
N VAL A 163 -5.37 6.26 1.03
CA VAL A 163 -6.64 6.24 0.28
C VAL A 163 -7.71 5.57 1.14
N TYR A 164 -8.79 6.30 1.39
CA TYR A 164 -9.94 5.81 2.16
C TYR A 164 -10.99 5.19 1.24
N PHE A 165 -11.84 4.34 1.76
CA PHE A 165 -13.01 3.86 1.03
C PHE A 165 -13.88 5.04 0.60
N GLY A 166 -14.34 5.02 -0.66
CA GLY A 166 -15.03 6.16 -1.29
C GLY A 166 -14.08 7.20 -1.91
N GLN A 167 -12.77 7.07 -1.77
CA GLN A 167 -11.77 7.96 -2.38
C GLN A 167 -11.21 7.36 -3.67
N ALA A 168 -10.96 8.22 -4.66
CA ALA A 168 -10.23 7.83 -5.86
C ALA A 168 -8.76 7.48 -5.52
N LEU A 169 -8.19 6.51 -6.25
CA LEU A 169 -6.77 6.21 -6.17
C LEU A 169 -5.93 7.37 -6.70
N PRO A 170 -4.62 7.43 -6.37
CA PRO A 170 -3.72 8.42 -6.94
C PRO A 170 -3.78 8.43 -8.47
N GLU A 171 -3.78 9.64 -9.05
CA GLU A 171 -3.91 9.84 -10.49
C GLU A 171 -2.82 9.07 -11.26
N GLY A 172 -3.22 8.36 -12.31
CA GLY A 172 -2.31 7.55 -13.15
C GLY A 172 -1.76 6.27 -12.50
N ALA A 173 -1.97 6.04 -11.19
CA ALA A 173 -1.40 4.88 -10.49
C ALA A 173 -1.89 3.54 -11.06
N MET A 174 -3.21 3.41 -11.25
CA MET A 174 -3.78 2.19 -11.85
C MET A 174 -3.38 2.03 -13.31
N GLU A 175 -3.41 3.09 -14.09
CA GLU A 175 -3.04 3.07 -15.50
C GLU A 175 -1.57 2.63 -15.69
N LYS A 176 -0.63 3.24 -14.94
CA LYS A 176 0.79 2.82 -14.92
C LYS A 176 0.91 1.35 -14.54
N SER A 177 0.20 0.91 -13.50
CA SER A 177 0.29 -0.46 -13.01
C SER A 177 -0.29 -1.47 -14.01
N MET A 178 -1.45 -1.21 -14.61
CA MET A 178 -2.05 -2.07 -15.63
C MET A 178 -1.13 -2.22 -16.86
N ARG A 179 -0.58 -1.12 -17.35
CA ARG A 179 0.33 -1.11 -18.49
C ARG A 179 1.59 -1.93 -18.20
N LEU A 180 2.24 -1.71 -17.06
CA LEU A 180 3.49 -2.42 -16.74
C LEU A 180 3.24 -3.90 -16.39
N ALA A 181 2.13 -4.24 -15.72
CA ALA A 181 1.75 -5.62 -15.45
C ALA A 181 1.46 -6.42 -16.72
N SER A 182 0.81 -5.80 -17.73
CA SER A 182 0.52 -6.45 -19.01
C SER A 182 1.73 -6.58 -19.96
N GLN A 183 2.81 -5.87 -19.68
CA GLN A 183 4.03 -5.86 -20.50
C GLN A 183 5.20 -6.64 -19.87
N ALA A 184 5.03 -7.13 -18.62
CA ALA A 184 6.05 -7.87 -17.92
C ALA A 184 6.18 -9.32 -18.43
N ASP A 185 7.34 -9.93 -18.25
CA ASP A 185 7.57 -11.34 -18.55
C ASP A 185 6.96 -12.24 -17.45
N GLN A 186 6.76 -11.71 -16.24
CA GLN A 186 6.11 -12.39 -15.13
C GLN A 186 5.34 -11.37 -14.25
N PHE A 187 4.21 -11.78 -13.68
CA PHE A 187 3.47 -11.02 -12.71
C PHE A 187 3.34 -11.78 -11.40
N TRP A 188 3.81 -11.19 -10.28
CA TRP A 188 3.75 -11.80 -8.97
C TRP A 188 2.79 -11.06 -8.06
N VAL A 189 1.90 -11.79 -7.42
CA VAL A 189 1.01 -11.30 -6.35
C VAL A 189 1.48 -11.86 -5.03
N ILE A 190 1.73 -11.00 -4.04
CA ILE A 190 2.35 -11.39 -2.78
C ILE A 190 1.54 -10.85 -1.60
N GLY A 191 0.96 -11.74 -0.79
CA GLY A 191 0.28 -11.39 0.45
C GLY A 191 -0.98 -10.56 0.27
N SER A 192 -1.76 -10.84 -0.78
CA SER A 192 -3.05 -10.17 -1.02
C SER A 192 -4.16 -11.20 -1.18
N THR A 193 -5.32 -10.96 -0.55
CA THR A 193 -6.56 -11.74 -0.76
C THR A 193 -7.24 -11.41 -2.08
N LEU A 194 -6.80 -10.33 -2.77
CA LEU A 194 -7.34 -9.87 -4.05
C LEU A 194 -8.85 -9.51 -4.01
N GLU A 195 -9.33 -9.04 -2.85
CA GLU A 195 -10.74 -8.64 -2.66
C GLU A 195 -10.97 -7.14 -2.84
N VAL A 196 -9.90 -6.32 -2.89
CA VAL A 196 -10.01 -4.86 -2.98
C VAL A 196 -9.82 -4.39 -4.41
N TYR A 197 -10.86 -3.73 -4.94
CA TYR A 197 -10.84 -3.11 -6.26
C TYR A 197 -10.55 -1.61 -6.15
N PRO A 198 -9.86 -1.03 -7.18
CA PRO A 198 -9.49 -1.64 -8.46
C PRO A 198 -8.16 -2.43 -8.45
N ALA A 199 -7.38 -2.46 -7.36
CA ALA A 199 -6.05 -3.10 -7.33
C ALA A 199 -6.08 -4.58 -7.77
N ALA A 200 -7.10 -5.35 -7.36
CA ALA A 200 -7.27 -6.75 -7.72
C ALA A 200 -7.40 -6.98 -9.24
N SER A 201 -7.86 -5.97 -10.01
CA SER A 201 -8.01 -6.09 -11.47
C SER A 201 -6.69 -6.19 -12.23
N LEU A 202 -5.54 -5.93 -11.57
CA LEU A 202 -4.22 -6.17 -12.18
C LEU A 202 -4.02 -7.64 -12.57
N VAL A 203 -4.62 -8.58 -11.83
CA VAL A 203 -4.51 -10.02 -12.10
C VAL A 203 -5.16 -10.39 -13.45
N PRO A 204 -6.47 -10.12 -13.67
CA PRO A 204 -7.08 -10.42 -14.98
C PRO A 204 -6.46 -9.61 -16.12
N VAL A 205 -5.93 -8.41 -15.89
CA VAL A 205 -5.22 -7.63 -16.93
C VAL A 205 -3.94 -8.36 -17.37
N ALA A 206 -3.12 -8.83 -16.43
CA ALA A 206 -1.93 -9.62 -16.73
C ALA A 206 -2.28 -10.95 -17.43
N ALA A 207 -3.32 -11.65 -16.95
CA ALA A 207 -3.80 -12.91 -17.55
C ALA A 207 -4.25 -12.72 -19.00
N GLN A 208 -5.02 -11.67 -19.30
CA GLN A 208 -5.48 -11.35 -20.66
C GLN A 208 -4.33 -11.04 -21.60
N ALA A 209 -3.24 -10.49 -21.09
CA ALA A 209 -2.00 -10.24 -21.85
C ALA A 209 -1.13 -11.51 -22.01
N GLY A 210 -1.53 -12.66 -21.44
CA GLY A 210 -0.76 -13.90 -21.50
C GLY A 210 0.45 -13.93 -20.57
N VAL A 211 0.56 -13.01 -19.61
CA VAL A 211 1.67 -12.93 -18.66
C VAL A 211 1.54 -14.06 -17.63
N PRO A 212 2.57 -14.89 -17.42
CA PRO A 212 2.58 -15.91 -16.37
C PRO A 212 2.43 -15.31 -14.98
N ILE A 213 1.48 -15.83 -14.19
CA ILE A 213 1.12 -15.28 -12.88
C ILE A 213 1.55 -16.21 -11.76
N THR A 214 2.28 -15.70 -10.78
CA THR A 214 2.55 -16.40 -9.52
C THR A 214 1.77 -15.71 -8.40
N ILE A 215 0.90 -16.45 -7.70
CA ILE A 215 0.21 -15.96 -6.49
C ILE A 215 0.84 -16.62 -5.26
N MET A 216 1.38 -15.80 -4.36
CA MET A 216 1.97 -16.21 -3.09
C MET A 216 1.10 -15.65 -1.95
N ASN A 217 0.24 -16.49 -1.40
CA ASN A 217 -0.67 -16.15 -0.32
C ASN A 217 -1.02 -17.41 0.48
N MET A 218 -1.17 -17.31 1.80
CA MET A 218 -1.48 -18.47 2.64
C MET A 218 -2.86 -19.06 2.33
N GLY A 219 -3.86 -18.21 2.15
CA GLY A 219 -5.21 -18.61 1.75
C GLY A 219 -5.41 -18.56 0.24
N SER A 220 -6.49 -19.20 -0.23
CA SER A 220 -6.93 -19.10 -1.62
C SER A 220 -7.43 -17.68 -1.95
N THR A 221 -7.38 -17.35 -3.24
CA THR A 221 -7.91 -16.11 -3.80
C THR A 221 -8.92 -16.41 -4.91
N GLN A 222 -9.77 -15.44 -5.23
CA GLN A 222 -10.72 -15.59 -6.35
C GLN A 222 -10.02 -15.74 -7.72
N TYR A 223 -8.72 -15.50 -7.80
CA TYR A 223 -7.94 -15.53 -9.04
C TYR A 223 -6.94 -16.70 -9.12
N ASP A 224 -7.01 -17.67 -8.21
CA ASP A 224 -6.11 -18.84 -8.21
C ASP A 224 -6.15 -19.60 -9.53
N SER A 225 -7.33 -19.65 -10.19
CA SER A 225 -7.50 -20.30 -11.50
C SER A 225 -6.76 -19.61 -12.66
N LEU A 226 -6.35 -18.35 -12.49
CA LEU A 226 -5.55 -17.60 -13.48
C LEU A 226 -4.05 -17.75 -13.22
N ALA A 227 -3.64 -18.28 -12.08
CA ALA A 227 -2.24 -18.42 -11.74
C ALA A 227 -1.59 -19.59 -12.47
N THR A 228 -0.40 -19.38 -13.01
CA THR A 228 0.49 -20.45 -13.49
C THR A 228 1.20 -21.15 -12.33
N ARG A 229 1.31 -20.47 -11.18
CA ARG A 229 1.94 -21.00 -9.97
C ARG A 229 1.24 -20.45 -8.72
N LEU A 230 0.89 -21.34 -7.80
CA LEU A 230 0.41 -21.02 -6.45
C LEU A 230 1.46 -21.40 -5.41
N ILE A 231 1.68 -20.54 -4.41
CA ILE A 231 2.61 -20.75 -3.30
C ILE A 231 1.86 -20.44 -2.01
N HIS A 232 1.58 -21.47 -1.22
CA HIS A 232 0.89 -21.38 0.08
C HIS A 232 1.88 -21.61 1.24
N GLU A 233 3.05 -20.99 1.14
CA GLU A 233 4.12 -21.04 2.13
C GLU A 233 4.27 -19.66 2.80
N PRO A 234 4.88 -19.59 4.01
CA PRO A 234 5.22 -18.30 4.61
C PRO A 234 6.04 -17.42 3.67
N ILE A 235 5.59 -16.18 3.47
CA ILE A 235 6.16 -15.25 2.48
C ILE A 235 7.64 -14.96 2.80
N GLU A 236 7.98 -14.84 4.08
CA GLU A 236 9.35 -14.60 4.55
C GLU A 236 10.33 -15.72 4.22
N GLU A 237 9.82 -16.93 3.95
CA GLU A 237 10.63 -18.07 3.52
C GLU A 237 10.62 -18.27 2.00
N ALA A 238 9.42 -18.19 1.40
CA ALA A 238 9.22 -18.52 0.00
C ALA A 238 9.72 -17.43 -0.94
N LEU A 239 9.46 -16.15 -0.62
CA LEU A 239 9.82 -15.05 -1.51
C LEU A 239 11.33 -14.85 -1.68
N PRO A 240 12.16 -14.88 -0.62
CA PRO A 240 13.61 -14.83 -0.79
C PRO A 240 14.14 -15.95 -1.70
N LYS A 241 13.66 -17.19 -1.51
CA LYS A 241 14.06 -18.35 -2.34
C LYS A 241 13.64 -18.18 -3.81
N LEU A 242 12.43 -17.66 -4.04
CA LEU A 242 11.93 -17.36 -5.38
C LEU A 242 12.81 -16.30 -6.07
N VAL A 243 13.11 -15.21 -5.39
CA VAL A 243 13.97 -14.13 -5.90
C VAL A 243 15.37 -14.65 -6.20
N ASP A 244 16.00 -15.36 -5.28
CA ASP A 244 17.36 -15.89 -5.46
C ASP A 244 17.45 -16.85 -6.66
N LYS A 245 16.45 -17.74 -6.82
CA LYS A 245 16.36 -18.65 -7.96
C LYS A 245 16.18 -17.87 -9.28
N THR A 246 15.37 -16.83 -9.26
CA THR A 246 15.07 -16.01 -10.45
C THR A 246 16.30 -15.24 -10.90
N ILE A 247 17.03 -14.62 -9.96
CA ILE A 247 18.30 -13.92 -10.25
C ILE A 247 19.37 -14.90 -10.76
N ALA A 248 19.49 -16.09 -10.16
CA ALA A 248 20.46 -17.10 -10.57
C ALA A 248 20.17 -17.67 -11.98
N GLY A 249 18.90 -17.77 -12.38
CA GLY A 249 18.50 -18.27 -13.69
C GLY A 249 18.78 -17.33 -14.87
N GLN A 250 19.27 -16.11 -14.59
CA GLN A 250 19.71 -15.14 -15.63
C GLN A 250 21.22 -15.19 -15.93
N LYS A 251 21.99 -15.91 -15.13
CA LYS A 251 23.43 -16.13 -15.37
C LYS A 251 23.65 -17.34 -16.27
#